data_fb6c20369c7a911a0389b545aa3a574a
#
_entry.id   fb6c20369c7a911a0389b545aa3a574a
#
_cell.length_a   1.000
_cell.length_b   1.000
_cell.length_c   1.000
_cell.angle_alpha   90.00
_cell.angle_beta   90.00
_cell.angle_gamma   90.00
#
_symmetry.space_group_name_H-M   'P 1'
#
loop_
_entity.id
_entity.type
_entity.pdbx_description
1 polymer ?
#
loop_
_entity_poly.entity_id
_entity_poly.type
_entity_poly.pdbx_seq_one_letter_code
_entity_poly.pdbx_strand_id
1 'polypeptide(L)'
;MSAHASDLTLALQALLANASEEALEEIEETLSATLVSPSLPQGDPGNRDRFWTPQPGPQTQAYESRADLLFYGGAAGGGKSDLLLGLALTRHQRSIIYRKEATQNQDFVERLTSDLLQTDRGWSSKNMTWNLAPVTGFNGHRIVFGGLPNPGDEQRYKGRPNDFIGFDEGVDFTEFQIRFLSTWNRSTLPNQRCRIVIASNPPAPTAKKHAANGLWLIDMFAPWLDPQYKDPLQQGRPEAGDLRWYVKLPGHTRDQEWPDGIPFLHEDPNTGKPEMVIPQSRTFIPASVYDNAYLRGSAYLGTLQSLHEPLRSIMLHGDFTQALSDQPLALFPAQWLRDAVTRFKEMEDLPANKHPRSEPMTALGFDVARGGADFTVAAPRYGAYFDTLQQVPGSSTPDGPTGAGYAVSWVKDGATIVVDANGPGGAVYDHLNKTVEVPCRAYVGSSKANLRDRTGKFTFPNLRSQSYWKFREALDP
;
A
#
# COMPACT_ATOMS: atom_id res chain seq x y z
N MET A 1 -5.61 15.87 -30.04
CA MET A 1 -4.23 15.48 -29.77
C MET A 1 -3.15 16.47 -30.17
N SER A 2 -3.37 17.42 -31.13
CA SER A 2 -2.29 18.34 -31.56
C SER A 2 -2.16 19.64 -30.75
N ALA A 3 -3.18 20.10 -30.06
CA ALA A 3 -3.17 21.37 -29.34
C ALA A 3 -2.43 21.28 -27.98
N HIS A 4 -2.58 20.18 -27.26
CA HIS A 4 -1.92 20.00 -25.95
C HIS A 4 -0.40 19.75 -26.05
N ALA A 5 0.06 19.11 -27.11
CA ALA A 5 1.50 18.91 -27.35
C ALA A 5 2.23 20.22 -27.70
N SER A 6 1.57 21.15 -28.39
CA SER A 6 2.15 22.45 -28.72
C SER A 6 2.26 23.37 -27.50
N ASP A 7 1.29 23.33 -26.60
CA ASP A 7 1.29 24.13 -25.36
C ASP A 7 2.35 23.64 -24.37
N LEU A 8 2.54 22.32 -24.27
CA LEU A 8 3.61 21.70 -23.47
C LEU A 8 5.00 22.04 -24.01
N THR A 9 5.17 22.00 -25.31
CA THR A 9 6.45 22.34 -25.96
C THR A 9 6.81 23.82 -25.76
N LEU A 10 5.82 24.72 -25.82
CA LEU A 10 6.01 26.14 -25.56
C LEU A 10 6.32 26.43 -24.08
N ALA A 11 5.65 25.74 -23.16
CA ALA A 11 5.92 25.85 -21.72
C ALA A 11 7.32 25.33 -21.38
N LEU A 12 7.73 24.22 -21.97
CA LEU A 12 9.09 23.66 -21.80
C LEU A 12 10.17 24.60 -22.35
N GLN A 13 9.94 25.20 -23.51
CA GLN A 13 10.85 26.18 -24.11
C GLN A 13 10.96 27.46 -23.25
N ALA A 14 9.86 27.92 -22.66
CA ALA A 14 9.86 29.07 -21.77
C ALA A 14 10.59 28.79 -20.43
N LEU A 15 10.44 27.58 -19.87
CA LEU A 15 11.16 27.14 -18.68
C LEU A 15 12.66 26.97 -18.92
N LEU A 16 13.04 26.37 -20.02
CA LEU A 16 14.45 26.22 -20.41
C LEU A 16 15.12 27.56 -20.73
N ALA A 17 14.40 28.52 -21.29
CA ALA A 17 14.90 29.86 -21.58
C ALA A 17 15.17 30.71 -20.32
N ASN A 18 14.59 30.38 -19.17
CA ASN A 18 14.73 31.08 -17.90
C ASN A 18 15.55 30.31 -16.85
N ALA A 19 16.00 29.10 -17.17
CA ALA A 19 16.83 28.30 -16.27
C ALA A 19 18.28 28.82 -16.27
N SER A 20 18.94 28.78 -15.11
CA SER A 20 20.36 29.07 -14.99
C SER A 20 21.22 28.03 -15.74
N GLU A 21 22.43 28.42 -16.16
CA GLU A 21 23.35 27.50 -16.85
C GLU A 21 23.64 26.23 -16.01
N GLU A 22 23.81 26.36 -14.69
CA GLU A 22 23.95 25.25 -13.75
C GLU A 22 22.72 24.33 -13.70
N ALA A 23 21.50 24.91 -13.75
CA ALA A 23 20.28 24.12 -13.76
C ALA A 23 20.07 23.40 -15.11
N LEU A 24 20.54 23.99 -16.21
CA LEU A 24 20.49 23.33 -17.53
C LEU A 24 21.49 22.17 -17.60
N GLU A 25 22.70 22.30 -17.07
CA GLU A 25 23.70 21.22 -17.00
C GLU A 25 23.21 20.07 -16.11
N GLU A 26 22.59 20.34 -14.96
CA GLU A 26 22.01 19.33 -14.07
C GLU A 26 20.84 18.59 -14.72
N ILE A 27 20.01 19.30 -15.49
CA ILE A 27 18.91 18.74 -16.28
C ILE A 27 19.44 17.87 -17.42
N GLU A 28 20.47 18.32 -18.13
CA GLU A 28 21.06 17.59 -19.26
C GLU A 28 21.80 16.33 -18.78
N GLU A 29 22.48 16.39 -17.64
CA GLU A 29 23.13 15.25 -16.99
C GLU A 29 22.09 14.22 -16.49
N THR A 30 21.01 14.69 -15.89
CA THR A 30 19.90 13.85 -15.41
C THR A 30 19.12 13.22 -16.56
N LEU A 31 18.82 13.97 -17.63
CA LEU A 31 18.17 13.46 -18.83
C LEU A 31 19.08 12.45 -19.56
N SER A 32 20.36 12.73 -19.69
CA SER A 32 21.35 11.84 -20.31
C SER A 32 21.48 10.54 -19.53
N ALA A 33 21.49 10.60 -18.19
CA ALA A 33 21.54 9.44 -17.33
C ALA A 33 20.23 8.61 -17.37
N THR A 34 19.08 9.26 -17.62
CA THR A 34 17.75 8.65 -17.58
C THR A 34 17.30 8.13 -18.96
N LEU A 35 17.70 8.80 -20.05
CA LEU A 35 17.42 8.39 -21.44
C LEU A 35 18.30 7.21 -21.90
N VAL A 36 19.40 6.94 -21.22
CA VAL A 36 20.08 5.66 -21.35
C VAL A 36 19.19 4.63 -20.66
N SER A 37 18.25 4.05 -21.40
CA SER A 37 17.58 2.82 -20.95
C SER A 37 18.65 1.90 -20.40
N PRO A 38 18.58 1.47 -19.12
CA PRO A 38 19.58 0.56 -18.60
C PRO A 38 19.55 -0.68 -19.48
N SER A 39 20.53 -0.80 -20.36
CA SER A 39 20.79 -2.06 -21.04
C SER A 39 20.88 -3.12 -19.93
N LEU A 40 20.21 -4.25 -20.12
CA LEU A 40 20.35 -5.39 -19.23
C LEU A 40 21.83 -5.54 -18.89
N PRO A 41 22.21 -5.71 -17.61
CA PRO A 41 23.60 -5.80 -17.24
C PRO A 41 24.28 -6.87 -18.10
N GLN A 42 25.24 -6.46 -18.90
CA GLN A 42 26.13 -7.34 -19.65
C GLN A 42 27.27 -7.83 -18.74
N GLY A 43 26.92 -8.40 -17.60
CA GLY A 43 27.80 -9.30 -16.89
C GLY A 43 27.39 -10.70 -17.33
N ASP A 44 28.34 -11.53 -17.72
CA ASP A 44 28.11 -12.87 -18.27
C ASP A 44 26.89 -13.56 -17.70
N PRO A 45 25.69 -13.49 -18.37
CA PRO A 45 24.46 -14.05 -17.84
C PRO A 45 24.54 -15.58 -17.77
N GLY A 46 25.40 -16.20 -18.55
CA GLY A 46 25.48 -17.64 -18.70
C GLY A 46 25.88 -18.41 -17.45
N ASN A 47 26.50 -17.76 -16.46
CA ASN A 47 26.92 -18.45 -15.24
C ASN A 47 25.85 -18.42 -14.10
N ARG A 48 24.93 -17.48 -14.10
CA ARG A 48 23.88 -17.41 -13.06
C ARG A 48 22.63 -18.19 -13.45
N ASP A 49 22.25 -18.20 -14.72
CA ASP A 49 21.06 -18.91 -15.22
C ASP A 49 21.15 -20.43 -15.00
N ARG A 50 22.32 -20.98 -14.73
CA ARG A 50 22.51 -22.39 -14.31
C ARG A 50 21.87 -22.71 -12.95
N PHE A 51 21.66 -21.73 -12.09
CA PHE A 51 21.10 -21.96 -10.77
C PHE A 51 19.57 -21.93 -10.78
N TRP A 52 18.99 -21.15 -11.70
CA TRP A 52 17.56 -21.03 -11.80
C TRP A 52 17.15 -20.46 -13.16
N THR A 53 16.08 -20.98 -13.73
CA THR A 53 15.44 -20.49 -14.95
C THR A 53 13.93 -20.38 -14.75
N PRO A 54 13.25 -19.35 -15.29
CA PRO A 54 11.81 -19.22 -15.18
C PRO A 54 11.10 -20.30 -15.99
N GLN A 55 9.93 -20.72 -15.51
CA GLN A 55 9.03 -21.55 -16.29
C GLN A 55 8.46 -20.74 -17.47
N PRO A 56 8.19 -21.40 -18.62
CA PRO A 56 7.54 -20.75 -19.76
C PRO A 56 6.19 -20.13 -19.39
N GLY A 57 5.85 -19.00 -20.01
CA GLY A 57 4.60 -18.29 -19.80
C GLY A 57 4.73 -17.14 -18.79
N PRO A 58 3.78 -16.97 -17.86
CA PRO A 58 3.73 -15.81 -16.96
C PRO A 58 5.00 -15.59 -16.13
N GLN A 59 5.67 -16.69 -15.69
CA GLN A 59 6.89 -16.55 -14.89
C GLN A 59 8.05 -15.99 -15.72
N THR A 60 8.20 -16.42 -16.99
CA THR A 60 9.18 -15.82 -17.91
C THR A 60 8.85 -14.37 -18.21
N GLN A 61 7.58 -14.05 -18.48
CA GLN A 61 7.13 -12.68 -18.71
C GLN A 61 7.47 -11.78 -17.52
N ALA A 62 7.22 -12.26 -16.29
CA ALA A 62 7.55 -11.53 -15.05
C ALA A 62 9.07 -11.37 -14.84
N TYR A 63 9.84 -12.40 -15.16
CA TYR A 63 11.29 -12.39 -15.07
C TYR A 63 11.91 -11.35 -16.00
N GLU A 64 11.39 -11.23 -17.22
CA GLU A 64 11.86 -10.30 -18.26
C GLU A 64 11.20 -8.91 -18.17
N SER A 65 10.15 -8.76 -17.37
CA SER A 65 9.42 -7.50 -17.23
C SER A 65 10.35 -6.34 -16.89
N ARG A 66 10.10 -5.19 -17.52
CA ARG A 66 10.84 -3.94 -17.30
C ARG A 66 10.18 -3.00 -16.28
N ALA A 67 9.08 -3.39 -15.68
CA ALA A 67 8.40 -2.59 -14.66
C ALA A 67 9.31 -2.31 -13.44
N ASP A 68 9.22 -1.11 -12.90
CA ASP A 68 9.88 -0.74 -11.63
C ASP A 68 9.18 -1.42 -10.46
N LEU A 69 7.86 -1.50 -10.53
CA LEU A 69 7.00 -2.21 -9.57
C LEU A 69 6.15 -3.25 -10.31
N LEU A 70 6.47 -4.52 -10.10
CA LEU A 70 5.74 -5.65 -10.66
C LEU A 70 4.87 -6.29 -9.59
N PHE A 71 3.59 -6.49 -9.88
CA PHE A 71 2.74 -7.42 -9.15
C PHE A 71 2.63 -8.73 -9.93
N TYR A 72 3.07 -9.82 -9.31
CA TYR A 72 3.03 -11.16 -9.88
C TYR A 72 2.19 -12.09 -9.03
N GLY A 73 1.16 -12.72 -9.61
CA GLY A 73 0.38 -13.68 -8.85
C GLY A 73 -1.08 -13.76 -9.25
N GLY A 74 -1.96 -13.75 -8.25
CA GLY A 74 -3.38 -14.05 -8.37
C GLY A 74 -3.67 -15.42 -7.81
N ALA A 75 -3.72 -16.47 -8.64
CA ALA A 75 -4.05 -17.83 -8.16
C ALA A 75 -2.90 -18.51 -7.39
N ALA A 76 -3.24 -19.56 -6.64
CA ALA A 76 -2.26 -20.40 -5.98
C ALA A 76 -1.47 -21.25 -6.99
N GLY A 77 -0.27 -21.67 -6.60
CA GLY A 77 0.53 -22.62 -7.40
C GLY A 77 1.26 -22.00 -8.61
N GLY A 78 1.16 -20.70 -8.86
CA GLY A 78 1.77 -20.01 -10.01
C GLY A 78 3.28 -19.74 -9.91
N GLY A 79 4.00 -20.35 -8.96
CA GLY A 79 5.46 -20.18 -8.82
C GLY A 79 5.93 -18.82 -8.31
N LYS A 80 5.09 -18.14 -7.51
CA LYS A 80 5.34 -16.76 -6.99
C LYS A 80 6.63 -16.65 -6.18
N SER A 81 6.75 -17.44 -5.13
CA SER A 81 7.90 -17.42 -4.22
C SER A 81 9.18 -17.86 -4.93
N ASP A 82 9.07 -18.83 -5.87
CA ASP A 82 10.19 -19.29 -6.67
C ASP A 82 10.70 -18.21 -7.63
N LEU A 83 9.81 -17.38 -8.22
CA LEU A 83 10.19 -16.23 -9.02
C LEU A 83 11.01 -15.20 -8.20
N LEU A 84 10.61 -14.91 -6.97
CA LEU A 84 11.34 -13.98 -6.10
C LEU A 84 12.78 -14.49 -5.84
N LEU A 85 12.94 -15.77 -5.55
CA LEU A 85 14.26 -16.38 -5.38
C LEU A 85 15.06 -16.37 -6.68
N GLY A 86 14.44 -16.73 -7.80
CA GLY A 86 15.07 -16.74 -9.11
C GLY A 86 15.62 -15.37 -9.50
N LEU A 87 14.83 -14.31 -9.33
CA LEU A 87 15.26 -12.94 -9.57
C LEU A 87 16.42 -12.52 -8.68
N ALA A 88 16.31 -12.79 -7.38
CA ALA A 88 17.35 -12.46 -6.40
C ALA A 88 18.66 -13.20 -6.70
N LEU A 89 18.57 -14.45 -7.18
CA LEU A 89 19.71 -15.30 -7.46
C LEU A 89 20.39 -14.97 -8.79
N THR A 90 19.61 -14.63 -9.84
CA THR A 90 20.14 -14.56 -11.21
C THR A 90 20.25 -13.15 -11.77
N ARG A 91 19.40 -12.19 -11.35
CA ARG A 91 19.34 -10.84 -11.95
C ARG A 91 19.81 -9.71 -11.04
N HIS A 92 19.86 -9.97 -9.74
CA HIS A 92 20.17 -8.94 -8.76
C HIS A 92 21.41 -9.28 -7.94
N GLN A 93 22.01 -8.28 -7.31
CA GLN A 93 23.22 -8.46 -6.53
C GLN A 93 22.97 -8.30 -5.03
N ARG A 94 22.10 -7.36 -4.65
CA ARG A 94 21.75 -7.11 -3.26
C ARG A 94 20.25 -7.18 -3.11
N SER A 95 19.77 -8.34 -2.70
CA SER A 95 18.35 -8.64 -2.63
C SER A 95 17.87 -8.73 -1.20
N ILE A 96 16.64 -8.31 -0.98
CA ILE A 96 15.87 -8.59 0.24
C ILE A 96 14.49 -9.11 -0.12
N ILE A 97 14.06 -10.19 0.54
CA ILE A 97 12.72 -10.75 0.38
C ILE A 97 12.04 -10.69 1.74
N TYR A 98 10.83 -10.14 1.77
CA TYR A 98 10.03 -9.99 2.98
C TYR A 98 8.86 -10.97 2.99
N ARG A 99 8.63 -11.58 4.15
CA ARG A 99 7.38 -12.23 4.54
C ARG A 99 6.83 -11.59 5.81
N LYS A 100 5.55 -11.82 6.11
CA LYS A 100 4.93 -11.29 7.32
C LYS A 100 5.67 -11.77 8.56
N GLU A 101 5.82 -13.07 8.72
CA GLU A 101 6.55 -13.67 9.83
C GLU A 101 7.95 -14.13 9.40
N ALA A 102 8.97 -13.81 10.20
CA ALA A 102 10.35 -14.19 9.90
C ALA A 102 10.53 -15.72 9.78
N THR A 103 9.76 -16.48 10.54
CA THR A 103 9.78 -17.96 10.53
C THR A 103 9.30 -18.56 9.20
N GLN A 104 8.42 -17.86 8.49
CA GLN A 104 7.93 -18.30 7.19
C GLN A 104 9.03 -18.28 6.09
N ASN A 105 10.13 -17.58 6.33
CA ASN A 105 11.26 -17.54 5.39
C ASN A 105 12.07 -18.86 5.35
N GLN A 106 11.78 -19.80 6.25
CA GLN A 106 12.48 -21.09 6.28
C GLN A 106 12.33 -21.84 4.95
N ASP A 107 11.16 -21.77 4.32
CA ASP A 107 10.92 -22.40 3.02
C ASP A 107 11.86 -21.88 1.91
N PHE A 108 12.14 -20.57 1.91
CA PHE A 108 13.10 -19.96 1.00
C PHE A 108 14.53 -20.47 1.25
N VAL A 109 14.91 -20.58 2.51
CA VAL A 109 16.24 -21.07 2.89
C VAL A 109 16.39 -22.52 2.46
N GLU A 110 15.40 -23.35 2.72
CA GLU A 110 15.41 -24.77 2.33
C GLU A 110 15.46 -24.93 0.81
N ARG A 111 14.63 -24.18 0.06
CA ARG A 111 14.65 -24.19 -1.41
C ARG A 111 16.03 -23.80 -1.97
N LEU A 112 16.66 -22.76 -1.40
CA LEU A 112 18.02 -22.38 -1.82
C LEU A 112 19.04 -23.44 -1.48
N THR A 113 19.02 -23.98 -0.25
CA THR A 113 20.02 -24.89 0.26
C THR A 113 19.97 -26.24 -0.42
N SER A 114 18.76 -26.83 -0.48
CA SER A 114 18.60 -28.22 -0.91
C SER A 114 18.46 -28.36 -2.42
N ASP A 115 17.74 -27.43 -3.07
CA ASP A 115 17.36 -27.63 -4.46
C ASP A 115 18.19 -26.77 -5.43
N LEU A 116 18.36 -25.48 -5.15
CA LEU A 116 18.98 -24.57 -6.12
C LEU A 116 20.51 -24.52 -6.01
N LEU A 117 21.05 -24.43 -4.82
CA LEU A 117 22.48 -24.32 -4.60
C LEU A 117 23.16 -25.61 -4.17
N GLN A 118 22.41 -26.52 -3.57
CA GLN A 118 22.86 -27.81 -3.03
C GLN A 118 24.04 -27.66 -2.05
N THR A 119 24.03 -26.59 -1.28
CA THR A 119 25.03 -26.27 -0.28
C THR A 119 24.48 -25.25 0.70
N ASP A 120 25.01 -25.21 1.91
CA ASP A 120 24.73 -24.21 2.95
C ASP A 120 25.86 -23.17 3.07
N ARG A 121 26.89 -23.28 2.21
CA ARG A 121 28.07 -22.41 2.24
C ARG A 121 27.68 -20.95 1.98
N GLY A 122 27.82 -20.11 3.00
CA GLY A 122 27.49 -18.69 2.95
C GLY A 122 26.17 -18.34 3.62
N TRP A 123 25.43 -19.32 4.13
CA TRP A 123 24.24 -19.08 4.93
C TRP A 123 24.57 -18.61 6.36
N SER A 124 23.85 -17.61 6.83
CA SER A 124 23.92 -17.11 8.21
C SER A 124 22.52 -17.04 8.82
N SER A 125 22.16 -18.02 9.64
CA SER A 125 20.86 -18.06 10.34
C SER A 125 20.69 -16.90 11.31
N LYS A 126 21.78 -16.45 11.97
CA LYS A 126 21.74 -15.30 12.87
C LYS A 126 21.28 -14.02 12.19
N ASN A 127 21.72 -13.80 10.95
CA ASN A 127 21.43 -12.57 10.19
C ASN A 127 20.32 -12.78 9.15
N MET A 128 19.77 -13.99 9.04
CA MET A 128 18.82 -14.37 7.97
C MET A 128 19.33 -13.94 6.60
N THR A 129 20.62 -14.18 6.33
CA THR A 129 21.30 -13.69 5.14
C THR A 129 22.08 -14.81 4.49
N TRP A 130 21.92 -14.91 3.19
CA TRP A 130 22.73 -15.73 2.33
C TRP A 130 23.79 -14.86 1.64
N ASN A 131 25.07 -15.10 1.93
CA ASN A 131 26.18 -14.54 1.13
C ASN A 131 26.48 -15.52 -0.02
N LEU A 132 26.13 -15.15 -1.21
CA LEU A 132 26.22 -15.99 -2.39
C LEU A 132 27.58 -15.89 -3.11
N ALA A 133 28.44 -14.94 -2.73
CA ALA A 133 29.75 -14.76 -3.38
C ALA A 133 30.63 -16.05 -3.41
N PRO A 134 30.66 -16.87 -2.34
CA PRO A 134 31.43 -18.12 -2.36
C PRO A 134 30.89 -19.20 -3.32
N VAL A 135 29.63 -19.09 -3.73
CA VAL A 135 28.94 -20.07 -4.59
C VAL A 135 28.84 -19.58 -6.03
N THR A 136 28.51 -18.32 -6.22
CA THR A 136 28.28 -17.71 -7.52
C THR A 136 29.54 -17.10 -8.14
N GLY A 137 30.56 -16.81 -7.32
CA GLY A 137 31.75 -16.08 -7.74
C GLY A 137 31.59 -14.56 -7.87
N PHE A 138 30.38 -14.02 -7.63
CA PHE A 138 30.09 -12.57 -7.72
C PHE A 138 30.26 -11.89 -6.37
N ASN A 139 31.22 -10.99 -6.28
CA ASN A 139 31.50 -10.27 -5.03
C ASN A 139 30.29 -9.39 -4.63
N GLY A 140 29.93 -9.46 -3.34
CA GLY A 140 28.81 -8.70 -2.78
C GLY A 140 27.42 -9.25 -3.11
N HIS A 141 27.31 -10.38 -3.80
CA HIS A 141 26.04 -11.05 -4.08
C HIS A 141 25.45 -11.63 -2.80
N ARG A 142 24.25 -11.16 -2.42
CA ARG A 142 23.59 -11.59 -1.19
C ARG A 142 22.07 -11.55 -1.30
N ILE A 143 21.41 -12.42 -0.54
CA ILE A 143 19.97 -12.40 -0.32
C ILE A 143 19.72 -12.30 1.19
N VAL A 144 18.90 -11.35 1.59
CA VAL A 144 18.46 -11.16 2.98
C VAL A 144 17.00 -11.56 3.06
N PHE A 145 16.59 -12.26 4.14
CA PHE A 145 15.20 -12.58 4.42
C PHE A 145 14.71 -11.74 5.60
N GLY A 146 13.66 -10.98 5.36
CA GLY A 146 13.08 -10.07 6.35
C GLY A 146 11.72 -10.51 6.86
N GLY A 147 11.38 -10.11 8.09
CA GLY A 147 10.03 -10.26 8.67
C GLY A 147 9.47 -8.92 9.10
N LEU A 148 8.16 -8.70 8.87
CA LEU A 148 7.44 -7.46 9.18
C LEU A 148 6.10 -7.78 9.87
N PRO A 149 6.12 -8.46 11.05
CA PRO A 149 4.90 -8.90 11.73
C PRO A 149 3.97 -7.74 12.11
N ASN A 150 4.53 -6.57 12.46
CA ASN A 150 3.73 -5.45 12.93
C ASN A 150 4.02 -4.17 12.13
N PRO A 151 3.06 -3.22 12.06
CA PRO A 151 3.35 -1.86 11.65
C PRO A 151 4.44 -1.24 12.54
N GLY A 152 5.43 -0.57 11.92
CA GLY A 152 6.61 -0.04 12.60
C GLY A 152 7.87 -0.91 12.47
N ASP A 153 7.74 -2.20 12.17
CA ASP A 153 8.89 -3.09 11.98
C ASP A 153 9.74 -2.73 10.75
N GLU A 154 9.17 -2.04 9.77
CA GLU A 154 9.88 -1.53 8.61
C GLU A 154 11.06 -0.61 8.98
N GLN A 155 11.01 0.05 10.13
CA GLN A 155 12.08 0.93 10.61
C GLN A 155 13.41 0.17 10.86
N ARG A 156 13.35 -1.13 11.14
CA ARG A 156 14.56 -1.98 11.33
C ARG A 156 15.40 -2.10 10.07
N TYR A 157 14.80 -1.86 8.91
CA TYR A 157 15.44 -1.97 7.60
C TYR A 157 15.86 -0.62 7.00
N LYS A 158 15.63 0.47 7.73
CA LYS A 158 16.03 1.81 7.34
C LYS A 158 17.53 1.88 7.03
N GLY A 159 17.90 2.52 5.94
CA GLY A 159 19.29 2.73 5.56
C GLY A 159 19.97 1.55 4.84
N ARG A 160 19.23 0.49 4.49
CA ARG A 160 19.79 -0.71 3.84
C ARG A 160 19.44 -0.74 2.35
N PRO A 161 20.29 -0.23 1.45
CA PRO A 161 20.01 -0.25 0.02
C PRO A 161 20.07 -1.67 -0.55
N ASN A 162 19.10 -1.98 -1.40
CA ASN A 162 19.02 -3.20 -2.17
C ASN A 162 18.58 -2.86 -3.60
N ASP A 163 19.11 -3.58 -4.59
CA ASP A 163 18.71 -3.45 -5.99
C ASP A 163 17.48 -4.32 -6.31
N PHE A 164 17.12 -5.25 -5.41
CA PHE A 164 15.88 -6.01 -5.49
C PHE A 164 15.19 -6.07 -4.13
N ILE A 165 13.88 -5.76 -4.16
CA ILE A 165 13.00 -5.93 -3.02
C ILE A 165 11.83 -6.81 -3.44
N GLY A 166 11.72 -7.98 -2.83
CA GLY A 166 10.60 -8.91 -2.99
C GLY A 166 9.68 -8.88 -1.78
N PHE A 167 8.38 -8.82 -2.01
CA PHE A 167 7.36 -9.00 -0.97
C PHE A 167 6.57 -10.26 -1.30
N ASP A 168 6.71 -11.30 -0.50
CA ASP A 168 5.94 -12.53 -0.65
C ASP A 168 4.70 -12.45 0.26
N GLU A 169 3.55 -12.88 -0.25
CA GLU A 169 2.23 -12.68 0.33
C GLU A 169 1.93 -11.18 0.59
N GLY A 170 2.02 -10.39 -0.48
CA GLY A 170 1.91 -8.93 -0.45
C GLY A 170 0.68 -8.37 0.25
N VAL A 171 -0.44 -9.10 0.24
CA VAL A 171 -1.69 -8.73 0.94
C VAL A 171 -1.55 -8.66 2.46
N ASP A 172 -0.54 -9.30 3.02
CA ASP A 172 -0.31 -9.32 4.47
C ASP A 172 0.39 -8.05 4.98
N PHE A 173 0.93 -7.23 4.08
CA PHE A 173 1.59 -5.97 4.43
C PHE A 173 0.62 -4.79 4.33
N THR A 174 0.95 -3.72 5.03
CA THR A 174 0.31 -2.42 4.83
C THR A 174 0.93 -1.70 3.62
N GLU A 175 0.14 -0.86 2.96
CA GLU A 175 0.66 0.01 1.89
C GLU A 175 1.86 0.85 2.36
N PHE A 176 1.79 1.36 3.60
CA PHE A 176 2.87 2.13 4.20
C PHE A 176 4.17 1.33 4.31
N GLN A 177 4.12 0.08 4.79
CA GLN A 177 5.31 -0.78 4.88
C GLN A 177 5.98 -0.94 3.51
N ILE A 178 5.19 -1.24 2.47
CA ILE A 178 5.73 -1.42 1.11
C ILE A 178 6.34 -0.11 0.60
N ARG A 179 5.62 1.01 0.67
CA ARG A 179 6.12 2.31 0.21
C ARG A 179 7.38 2.77 0.95
N PHE A 180 7.39 2.61 2.28
CA PHE A 180 8.55 2.96 3.10
C PHE A 180 9.79 2.15 2.70
N LEU A 181 9.66 0.84 2.57
CA LEU A 181 10.78 -0.03 2.21
C LEU A 181 11.22 0.18 0.76
N SER A 182 10.32 0.55 -0.13
CA SER A 182 10.62 0.88 -1.53
C SER A 182 11.60 2.05 -1.65
N THR A 183 11.67 2.96 -0.69
CA THR A 183 12.64 4.07 -0.69
C THR A 183 14.09 3.61 -0.61
N TRP A 184 14.34 2.36 -0.23
CA TRP A 184 15.66 1.75 -0.17
C TRP A 184 16.00 0.90 -1.42
N ASN A 185 15.11 0.88 -2.43
CA ASN A 185 15.37 0.22 -3.71
C ASN A 185 16.28 1.08 -4.58
N ARG A 186 17.57 0.91 -4.40
CA ARG A 186 18.61 1.69 -5.09
C ARG A 186 19.93 0.93 -5.15
N SER A 187 20.74 1.23 -6.17
CA SER A 187 22.10 0.70 -6.35
C SER A 187 23.06 1.82 -6.72
N THR A 188 24.29 1.68 -6.27
CA THR A 188 25.44 2.50 -6.72
C THR A 188 26.29 1.77 -7.76
N LEU A 189 25.91 0.54 -8.12
CA LEU A 189 26.62 -0.24 -9.12
C LEU A 189 26.21 0.21 -10.51
N PRO A 190 27.15 0.50 -11.40
CA PRO A 190 26.83 0.85 -12.78
C PRO A 190 25.99 -0.23 -13.45
N ASN A 191 24.93 0.20 -14.15
CA ASN A 191 24.02 -0.66 -14.91
C ASN A 191 23.26 -1.73 -14.08
N GLN A 192 23.30 -1.65 -12.74
CA GLN A 192 22.48 -2.52 -11.89
C GLN A 192 21.05 -1.98 -11.85
N ARG A 193 20.16 -2.71 -12.50
CA ARG A 193 18.72 -2.41 -12.44
C ARG A 193 18.19 -2.60 -11.03
N CYS A 194 17.39 -1.64 -10.58
CA CYS A 194 16.61 -1.72 -9.36
C CYS A 194 15.16 -2.05 -9.70
N ARG A 195 14.51 -2.95 -8.94
CA ARG A 195 13.08 -3.21 -9.06
C ARG A 195 12.46 -3.79 -7.79
N ILE A 196 11.14 -3.67 -7.72
CA ILE A 196 10.33 -4.20 -6.64
C ILE A 196 9.34 -5.22 -7.23
N VAL A 197 9.20 -6.36 -6.59
CA VAL A 197 8.21 -7.37 -6.96
C VAL A 197 7.33 -7.70 -5.76
N ILE A 198 6.03 -7.54 -5.93
CA ILE A 198 5.01 -8.01 -4.98
C ILE A 198 4.46 -9.32 -5.52
N ALA A 199 4.55 -10.37 -4.74
CA ALA A 199 3.99 -11.68 -5.05
C ALA A 199 2.83 -11.97 -4.09
N SER A 200 1.63 -12.28 -4.58
CA SER A 200 0.49 -12.54 -3.70
C SER A 200 -0.66 -13.25 -4.38
N ASN A 201 -1.51 -13.87 -3.55
CA ASN A 201 -2.87 -14.23 -3.89
C ASN A 201 -3.80 -13.02 -3.65
N PRO A 202 -5.07 -13.06 -4.12
CA PRO A 202 -6.06 -12.07 -3.72
C PRO A 202 -6.30 -12.07 -2.21
N PRO A 203 -6.73 -10.94 -1.63
CA PRO A 203 -7.10 -10.89 -0.22
C PRO A 203 -8.23 -11.86 0.09
N ALA A 204 -8.14 -12.56 1.22
CA ALA A 204 -9.21 -13.43 1.67
C ALA A 204 -10.39 -12.60 2.21
N PRO A 205 -11.66 -12.96 1.90
CA PRO A 205 -12.83 -12.22 2.36
C PRO A 205 -13.06 -12.30 3.88
N THR A 206 -12.35 -13.19 4.56
CA THR A 206 -12.50 -13.47 6.00
C THR A 206 -11.39 -12.89 6.87
N ALA A 207 -10.55 -12.01 6.37
CA ALA A 207 -9.47 -11.42 7.16
C ALA A 207 -10.02 -10.66 8.40
N LYS A 208 -10.41 -11.44 9.40
CA LYS A 208 -10.67 -10.94 10.75
C LYS A 208 -9.36 -10.53 11.37
N LYS A 209 -9.27 -9.26 11.72
CA LYS A 209 -8.18 -8.59 12.45
C LYS A 209 -7.00 -8.16 11.59
N HIS A 210 -6.86 -6.87 11.61
CA HIS A 210 -5.84 -5.95 11.13
C HIS A 210 -6.13 -5.33 9.77
N ALA A 211 -5.92 -4.04 9.75
CA ALA A 211 -6.21 -3.10 8.67
C ALA A 211 -5.41 -3.29 7.37
N ALA A 212 -4.61 -4.31 7.27
CA ALA A 212 -3.98 -4.76 6.03
C ALA A 212 -4.86 -5.82 5.37
N ASN A 213 -6.01 -5.41 4.88
CA ASN A 213 -6.90 -6.32 4.16
C ASN A 213 -6.52 -6.48 2.67
N GLY A 214 -5.36 -5.98 2.26
CA GLY A 214 -4.85 -6.09 0.89
C GLY A 214 -5.63 -5.29 -0.16
N LEU A 215 -6.69 -4.56 0.21
CA LEU A 215 -7.48 -3.77 -0.75
C LEU A 215 -6.64 -2.67 -1.40
N TRP A 216 -5.68 -2.10 -0.67
CA TRP A 216 -4.72 -1.13 -1.20
C TRP A 216 -3.96 -1.67 -2.42
N LEU A 217 -3.75 -2.99 -2.49
CA LEU A 217 -3.08 -3.64 -3.62
C LEU A 217 -3.97 -3.60 -4.88
N ILE A 218 -5.27 -3.80 -4.70
CA ILE A 218 -6.24 -3.65 -5.79
C ILE A 218 -6.26 -2.20 -6.27
N ASP A 219 -6.27 -1.22 -5.36
CA ASP A 219 -6.23 0.21 -5.72
C ASP A 219 -4.92 0.56 -6.46
N MET A 220 -3.77 0.04 -5.99
CA MET A 220 -2.46 0.31 -6.59
C MET A 220 -2.32 -0.26 -8.01
N PHE A 221 -3.02 -1.35 -8.31
CA PHE A 221 -3.04 -2.02 -9.61
C PHE A 221 -4.44 -2.03 -10.24
N ALA A 222 -5.25 -1.00 -9.94
CA ALA A 222 -6.63 -0.89 -10.36
C ALA A 222 -6.86 -1.05 -11.88
N PRO A 223 -6.00 -0.55 -12.79
CA PRO A 223 -6.17 -0.76 -14.22
C PRO A 223 -6.33 -2.23 -14.62
N TRP A 224 -5.69 -3.15 -13.90
CA TRP A 224 -5.77 -4.59 -14.17
C TRP A 224 -6.81 -5.30 -13.30
N LEU A 225 -6.98 -4.86 -12.04
CA LEU A 225 -7.66 -5.64 -11.00
C LEU A 225 -9.09 -5.17 -10.68
N ASP A 226 -9.37 -3.87 -10.84
CA ASP A 226 -10.69 -3.32 -10.53
C ASP A 226 -11.57 -3.31 -11.79
N PRO A 227 -12.68 -4.08 -11.84
CA PRO A 227 -13.62 -4.03 -12.95
C PRO A 227 -14.26 -2.65 -13.17
N GLN A 228 -14.32 -1.82 -12.12
CA GLN A 228 -14.93 -0.49 -12.13
C GLN A 228 -13.91 0.63 -12.35
N TYR A 229 -12.65 0.29 -12.60
CA TYR A 229 -11.61 1.28 -12.86
C TYR A 229 -11.99 2.21 -14.00
N LYS A 230 -11.93 3.53 -13.72
CA LYS A 230 -12.13 4.59 -14.69
C LYS A 230 -10.76 5.08 -15.13
N ASP A 231 -10.43 4.82 -16.39
CA ASP A 231 -9.15 5.22 -16.98
C ASP A 231 -9.10 6.74 -17.20
N PRO A 232 -8.29 7.48 -16.44
CA PRO A 232 -8.22 8.94 -16.55
C PRO A 232 -7.55 9.39 -17.87
N LEU A 233 -6.74 8.54 -18.47
CA LEU A 233 -5.95 8.83 -19.67
C LEU A 233 -6.59 8.27 -20.94
N GLN A 234 -7.69 7.54 -20.84
CA GLN A 234 -8.41 6.89 -21.96
C GLN A 234 -7.50 5.97 -22.82
N GLN A 235 -6.52 5.35 -22.20
CA GLN A 235 -5.59 4.41 -22.86
C GLN A 235 -6.18 3.01 -23.03
N GLY A 236 -7.36 2.77 -22.44
CA GLY A 236 -7.98 1.46 -22.39
C GLY A 236 -7.43 0.57 -21.27
N ARG A 237 -8.04 -0.58 -21.09
CA ARG A 237 -7.62 -1.54 -20.06
C ARG A 237 -6.31 -2.22 -20.48
N PRO A 238 -5.26 -2.22 -19.65
CA PRO A 238 -3.99 -2.84 -20.02
C PRO A 238 -4.09 -4.37 -20.00
N GLU A 239 -3.33 -5.00 -20.88
CA GLU A 239 -3.10 -6.45 -20.83
C GLU A 239 -2.08 -6.83 -19.75
N ALA A 240 -1.95 -8.13 -19.49
CA ALA A 240 -0.95 -8.64 -18.55
C ALA A 240 0.47 -8.32 -19.05
N GLY A 241 1.24 -7.63 -18.22
CA GLY A 241 2.61 -7.25 -18.57
C GLY A 241 2.75 -5.87 -19.22
N ASP A 242 1.67 -5.24 -19.66
CA ASP A 242 1.70 -3.86 -20.13
C ASP A 242 2.18 -2.92 -19.04
N LEU A 243 2.87 -1.86 -19.42
CA LEU A 243 3.33 -0.86 -18.47
C LEU A 243 2.34 0.30 -18.35
N ARG A 244 2.04 0.68 -17.11
CA ARG A 244 1.38 1.93 -16.77
C ARG A 244 2.33 2.77 -15.93
N TRP A 245 2.31 4.08 -16.16
CA TRP A 245 3.22 5.00 -15.51
C TRP A 245 2.51 5.82 -14.45
N TYR A 246 3.21 6.12 -13.38
CA TYR A 246 2.66 6.80 -12.21
C TYR A 246 3.65 7.81 -11.68
N VAL A 247 3.12 8.95 -11.26
CA VAL A 247 3.85 10.01 -10.58
C VAL A 247 3.17 10.34 -9.26
N LYS A 248 3.94 10.82 -8.31
CA LYS A 248 3.40 11.48 -7.12
C LYS A 248 3.85 12.92 -7.14
N LEU A 249 2.94 13.81 -7.54
CA LEU A 249 3.25 15.23 -7.61
C LEU A 249 3.31 15.84 -6.21
N PRO A 250 4.16 16.85 -5.99
CA PRO A 250 4.19 17.64 -4.77
C PRO A 250 2.80 18.19 -4.44
N GLY A 251 2.40 18.11 -3.17
CA GLY A 251 1.07 18.53 -2.71
C GLY A 251 -0.06 17.52 -2.93
N HIS A 252 0.17 16.44 -3.69
CA HIS A 252 -0.83 15.41 -3.90
C HIS A 252 -0.63 14.21 -2.97
N THR A 253 -1.74 13.68 -2.45
CA THR A 253 -1.70 12.52 -1.54
C THR A 253 -1.61 11.20 -2.27
N ARG A 254 -1.99 11.16 -3.57
CA ARG A 254 -2.07 9.97 -4.41
C ARG A 254 -1.03 9.95 -5.52
N ASP A 255 -0.71 8.72 -5.94
CA ASP A 255 -0.10 8.51 -7.23
C ASP A 255 -1.12 8.85 -8.32
N GLN A 256 -0.65 9.58 -9.33
CA GLN A 256 -1.42 9.91 -10.51
C GLN A 256 -0.92 9.08 -11.68
N GLU A 257 -1.82 8.56 -12.48
CA GLU A 257 -1.45 7.87 -13.70
C GLU A 257 -0.92 8.88 -14.72
N TRP A 258 0.17 8.50 -15.41
CA TRP A 258 0.89 9.36 -16.33
C TRP A 258 0.98 8.71 -17.72
N PRO A 259 0.97 9.49 -18.81
CA PRO A 259 0.93 8.93 -20.16
C PRO A 259 2.12 8.02 -20.51
N ASP A 260 3.31 8.35 -20.04
CA ASP A 260 4.56 7.68 -20.38
C ASP A 260 5.60 7.79 -19.25
N GLY A 261 6.80 7.25 -19.47
CA GLY A 261 7.91 7.26 -18.52
C GLY A 261 8.91 8.39 -18.71
N ILE A 262 8.55 9.43 -19.48
CA ILE A 262 9.47 10.53 -19.77
C ILE A 262 9.51 11.48 -18.57
N PRO A 263 10.71 11.75 -17.98
CA PRO A 263 10.86 12.74 -16.92
C PRO A 263 10.42 14.13 -17.37
N PHE A 264 9.83 14.90 -16.47
CA PHE A 264 9.35 16.25 -16.75
C PHE A 264 9.54 17.18 -15.56
N LEU A 265 9.57 18.48 -15.81
CA LEU A 265 9.63 19.48 -14.75
C LEU A 265 8.21 19.81 -14.28
N HIS A 266 8.03 19.86 -12.97
CA HIS A 266 6.79 20.27 -12.31
C HIS A 266 7.13 21.29 -11.23
N GLU A 267 6.34 22.38 -11.14
CA GLU A 267 6.51 23.38 -10.10
C GLU A 267 5.91 22.84 -8.79
N ASP A 268 6.74 22.76 -7.75
CA ASP A 268 6.25 22.42 -6.40
C ASP A 268 5.39 23.56 -5.87
N PRO A 269 4.09 23.34 -5.60
CA PRO A 269 3.17 24.37 -5.14
C PRO A 269 3.53 24.95 -3.77
N ASN A 270 4.37 24.26 -2.97
CA ASN A 270 4.78 24.73 -1.65
C ASN A 270 6.02 25.63 -1.71
N THR A 271 6.91 25.38 -2.65
CA THR A 271 8.20 26.09 -2.75
C THR A 271 8.28 27.05 -3.94
N GLY A 272 7.39 26.89 -4.93
CA GLY A 272 7.43 27.64 -6.20
C GLY A 272 8.65 27.31 -7.05
N LYS A 273 9.37 26.21 -6.78
CA LYS A 273 10.55 25.80 -7.53
C LYS A 273 10.25 24.64 -8.44
N PRO A 274 10.86 24.59 -9.64
CA PRO A 274 10.75 23.45 -10.51
C PRO A 274 11.46 22.24 -9.90
N GLU A 275 10.81 21.10 -9.92
CA GLU A 275 11.34 19.81 -9.51
C GLU A 275 11.23 18.82 -10.67
N MET A 276 12.28 18.02 -10.87
CA MET A 276 12.26 16.95 -11.88
C MET A 276 11.44 15.78 -11.34
N VAL A 277 10.33 15.48 -12.01
CA VAL A 277 9.47 14.33 -11.70
C VAL A 277 9.79 13.18 -12.64
N ILE A 278 10.07 12.01 -12.07
CA ILE A 278 10.41 10.79 -12.81
C ILE A 278 9.26 9.80 -12.64
N PRO A 279 8.48 9.51 -13.70
CA PRO A 279 7.43 8.52 -13.64
C PRO A 279 7.96 7.11 -13.35
N GLN A 280 7.24 6.35 -12.53
CA GLN A 280 7.57 4.95 -12.23
C GLN A 280 6.57 4.02 -12.90
N SER A 281 7.08 2.97 -13.53
CA SER A 281 6.26 1.98 -14.21
C SER A 281 5.72 0.92 -13.26
N ARG A 282 4.45 0.53 -13.50
CA ARG A 282 3.80 -0.61 -12.84
C ARG A 282 3.26 -1.58 -13.88
N THR A 283 3.20 -2.85 -13.49
CA THR A 283 2.50 -3.87 -14.26
C THR A 283 1.97 -4.97 -13.36
N PHE A 284 0.95 -5.66 -13.84
CA PHE A 284 0.42 -6.89 -13.23
C PHE A 284 0.54 -8.05 -14.22
N ILE A 285 1.02 -9.20 -13.73
CA ILE A 285 1.09 -10.43 -14.50
C ILE A 285 0.42 -11.53 -13.68
N PRO A 286 -0.76 -12.02 -14.10
CA PRO A 286 -1.45 -13.11 -13.43
C PRO A 286 -0.72 -14.44 -13.64
N ALA A 287 -0.76 -15.28 -12.60
CA ALA A 287 -0.24 -16.63 -12.66
C ALA A 287 -1.08 -17.59 -11.82
N SER A 288 -1.18 -18.81 -12.26
CA SER A 288 -2.01 -19.86 -11.66
C SER A 288 -1.31 -21.22 -11.62
N VAL A 289 -1.94 -22.18 -10.95
CA VAL A 289 -1.49 -23.57 -10.96
C VAL A 289 -1.42 -24.17 -12.37
N TYR A 290 -2.24 -23.68 -13.30
CA TYR A 290 -2.27 -24.17 -14.70
C TYR A 290 -1.02 -23.75 -15.48
N ASP A 291 -0.37 -22.67 -15.09
CA ASP A 291 0.85 -22.17 -15.69
C ASP A 291 2.11 -22.89 -15.15
N ASN A 292 1.95 -23.65 -14.07
CA ASN A 292 3.05 -24.35 -13.40
C ASN A 292 3.18 -25.80 -13.88
N ALA A 293 4.21 -26.07 -14.66
CA ALA A 293 4.46 -27.39 -15.24
C ALA A 293 4.56 -28.52 -14.19
N TYR A 294 4.99 -28.21 -12.97
CA TYR A 294 5.15 -29.18 -11.88
C TYR A 294 3.83 -29.47 -11.14
N LEU A 295 2.88 -28.52 -11.15
CA LEU A 295 1.68 -28.60 -10.32
C LEU A 295 0.38 -28.82 -11.12
N ARG A 296 0.33 -28.44 -12.40
CA ARG A 296 -0.90 -28.51 -13.23
C ARG A 296 -1.49 -29.90 -13.41
N GLY A 297 -0.70 -30.95 -13.24
CA GLY A 297 -1.15 -32.36 -13.31
C GLY A 297 -1.08 -33.08 -11.97
N SER A 298 -0.83 -32.40 -10.87
CA SER A 298 -0.66 -33.01 -9.55
C SER A 298 -1.97 -33.08 -8.75
N ALA A 299 -1.97 -33.88 -7.68
CA ALA A 299 -3.07 -33.90 -6.70
C ALA A 299 -3.39 -32.54 -6.08
N TYR A 300 -2.43 -31.61 -6.07
CA TYR A 300 -2.63 -30.26 -5.57
C TYR A 300 -3.72 -29.50 -6.37
N LEU A 301 -3.76 -29.65 -7.69
CA LEU A 301 -4.83 -29.09 -8.51
C LEU A 301 -6.21 -29.61 -8.07
N GLY A 302 -6.33 -30.93 -7.81
CA GLY A 302 -7.56 -31.50 -7.28
C GLY A 302 -7.96 -30.91 -5.91
N THR A 303 -6.99 -30.67 -5.05
CA THR A 303 -7.22 -30.00 -3.77
C THR A 303 -7.80 -28.60 -3.96
N LEU A 304 -7.23 -27.77 -4.85
CA LEU A 304 -7.74 -26.44 -5.15
C LEU A 304 -9.16 -26.49 -5.76
N GLN A 305 -9.43 -27.44 -6.62
CA GLN A 305 -10.75 -27.63 -7.25
C GLN A 305 -11.83 -28.05 -6.24
N SER A 306 -11.46 -28.71 -5.15
CA SER A 306 -12.39 -29.14 -4.10
C SER A 306 -12.74 -28.04 -3.09
N LEU A 307 -12.12 -26.88 -3.16
CA LEU A 307 -12.44 -25.75 -2.28
C LEU A 307 -13.85 -25.24 -2.52
N HIS A 308 -14.50 -24.79 -1.43
CA HIS A 308 -15.79 -24.10 -1.52
C HIS A 308 -15.63 -22.63 -1.92
N GLU A 309 -16.68 -22.08 -2.55
CA GLU A 309 -16.72 -20.65 -2.82
C GLU A 309 -16.83 -19.83 -1.51
N PRO A 310 -16.23 -18.62 -1.43
CA PRO A 310 -15.46 -17.92 -2.48
C PRO A 310 -13.97 -18.30 -2.52
N LEU A 311 -13.53 -19.20 -1.62
CA LEU A 311 -12.11 -19.56 -1.50
C LEU A 311 -11.58 -20.23 -2.79
N ARG A 312 -12.43 -21.02 -3.46
CA ARG A 312 -12.08 -21.62 -4.74
C ARG A 312 -11.79 -20.58 -5.81
N SER A 313 -12.66 -19.59 -5.99
CA SER A 313 -12.45 -18.49 -6.94
C SER A 313 -11.17 -17.71 -6.63
N ILE A 314 -10.88 -17.45 -5.37
CA ILE A 314 -9.67 -16.75 -4.92
C ILE A 314 -8.42 -17.58 -5.21
N MET A 315 -8.38 -18.84 -4.76
CA MET A 315 -7.16 -19.64 -4.79
C MET A 315 -6.89 -20.29 -6.13
N LEU A 316 -7.94 -20.75 -6.83
CA LEU A 316 -7.80 -21.44 -8.11
C LEU A 316 -7.78 -20.49 -9.31
N HIS A 317 -8.58 -19.43 -9.26
CA HIS A 317 -8.74 -18.48 -10.38
C HIS A 317 -8.07 -17.13 -10.16
N GLY A 318 -7.62 -16.83 -8.94
CA GLY A 318 -7.00 -15.55 -8.62
C GLY A 318 -7.97 -14.39 -8.72
N ASP A 319 -9.24 -14.61 -8.36
CA ASP A 319 -10.31 -13.62 -8.51
C ASP A 319 -10.24 -12.55 -7.41
N PHE A 320 -9.72 -11.38 -7.75
CA PHE A 320 -9.66 -10.21 -6.87
C PHE A 320 -11.03 -9.59 -6.60
N THR A 321 -12.02 -9.85 -7.44
CA THR A 321 -13.37 -9.26 -7.26
C THR A 321 -14.07 -9.82 -6.04
N GLN A 322 -13.72 -11.03 -5.60
CA GLN A 322 -14.25 -11.63 -4.37
C GLN A 322 -13.88 -10.83 -3.12
N ALA A 323 -12.70 -10.20 -3.11
CA ALA A 323 -12.30 -9.29 -2.05
C ALA A 323 -13.09 -7.97 -2.05
N LEU A 324 -13.65 -7.61 -3.20
CA LEU A 324 -14.49 -6.43 -3.39
C LEU A 324 -15.98 -6.72 -3.15
N SER A 325 -16.36 -8.00 -3.02
CA SER A 325 -17.76 -8.40 -2.80
C SER A 325 -18.16 -8.25 -1.32
N ASP A 326 -19.41 -7.91 -1.11
CA ASP A 326 -19.95 -7.80 0.23
C ASP A 326 -20.20 -9.17 0.85
N GLN A 327 -19.84 -9.33 2.12
CA GLN A 327 -20.28 -10.49 2.88
C GLN A 327 -21.80 -10.37 3.17
N PRO A 328 -22.54 -11.47 3.22
CA PRO A 328 -23.99 -11.46 3.43
C PRO A 328 -24.47 -10.67 4.67
N LEU A 329 -23.59 -10.51 5.66
CA LEU A 329 -23.87 -9.79 6.91
C LEU A 329 -23.01 -8.52 7.05
N ALA A 330 -22.38 -8.05 5.98
CA ALA A 330 -21.62 -6.81 6.02
C ALA A 330 -22.54 -5.62 6.30
N LEU A 331 -22.23 -4.90 7.36
CA LEU A 331 -23.01 -3.70 7.72
C LEU A 331 -22.84 -2.60 6.67
N PHE A 332 -21.63 -2.44 6.14
CA PHE A 332 -21.30 -1.46 5.12
C PHE A 332 -21.01 -2.16 3.80
N PRO A 333 -21.71 -1.82 2.72
CA PRO A 333 -21.34 -2.26 1.39
C PRO A 333 -19.90 -1.83 1.07
N ALA A 334 -19.08 -2.73 0.57
CA ALA A 334 -17.67 -2.47 0.29
C ALA A 334 -17.50 -1.32 -0.73
N GLN A 335 -18.45 -1.23 -1.68
CA GLN A 335 -18.46 -0.14 -2.65
C GLN A 335 -18.63 1.23 -1.98
N TRP A 336 -19.56 1.36 -1.01
CA TRP A 336 -19.78 2.62 -0.31
C TRP A 336 -18.56 3.08 0.47
N LEU A 337 -17.80 2.12 1.05
CA LEU A 337 -16.53 2.43 1.73
C LEU A 337 -15.48 2.93 0.73
N ARG A 338 -15.37 2.30 -0.45
CA ARG A 338 -14.46 2.77 -1.50
C ARG A 338 -14.84 4.17 -1.99
N ASP A 339 -16.12 4.40 -2.25
CA ASP A 339 -16.62 5.71 -2.68
C ASP A 339 -16.37 6.79 -1.61
N ALA A 340 -16.53 6.44 -0.33
CA ALA A 340 -16.24 7.34 0.78
C ALA A 340 -14.74 7.67 0.86
N VAL A 341 -13.87 6.69 0.69
CA VAL A 341 -12.41 6.89 0.63
C VAL A 341 -12.03 7.74 -0.59
N THR A 342 -12.68 7.54 -1.72
CA THR A 342 -12.47 8.36 -2.92
C THR A 342 -12.87 9.80 -2.67
N ARG A 343 -14.09 10.04 -2.15
CA ARG A 343 -14.56 11.39 -1.79
C ARG A 343 -13.63 12.06 -0.77
N PHE A 344 -13.19 11.32 0.26
CA PHE A 344 -12.25 11.86 1.25
C PHE A 344 -10.96 12.36 0.58
N LYS A 345 -10.39 11.56 -0.30
CA LYS A 345 -9.16 11.90 -1.00
C LYS A 345 -9.34 13.09 -1.97
N GLU A 346 -10.48 13.15 -2.68
CA GLU A 346 -10.82 14.29 -3.52
C GLU A 346 -10.96 15.59 -2.70
N MET A 347 -11.49 15.49 -1.48
CA MET A 347 -11.60 16.64 -0.57
C MET A 347 -10.23 17.08 -0.03
N GLU A 348 -9.31 16.16 0.22
CA GLU A 348 -7.94 16.50 0.67
C GLU A 348 -7.14 17.27 -0.41
N ASP A 349 -7.46 17.05 -1.69
CA ASP A 349 -6.82 17.74 -2.82
C ASP A 349 -7.44 19.14 -3.12
N LEU A 350 -8.47 19.55 -2.36
CA LEU A 350 -9.11 20.86 -2.55
C LEU A 350 -8.24 22.01 -2.03
N PRO A 351 -8.29 23.17 -2.68
CA PRO A 351 -7.68 24.39 -2.14
C PRO A 351 -8.22 24.73 -0.74
N ALA A 352 -7.39 25.32 0.12
CA ALA A 352 -7.71 25.57 1.51
C ALA A 352 -9.05 26.30 1.73
N ASN A 353 -9.41 27.23 0.83
CA ASN A 353 -10.67 27.98 0.88
C ASN A 353 -11.93 27.21 0.41
N LYS A 354 -11.74 26.01 -0.16
CA LYS A 354 -12.84 25.09 -0.56
C LYS A 354 -12.83 23.80 0.23
N HIS A 355 -11.78 23.59 1.00
CA HIS A 355 -11.67 22.40 1.84
C HIS A 355 -12.72 22.44 2.95
N PRO A 356 -13.37 21.32 3.34
CA PRO A 356 -14.31 21.28 4.45
C PRO A 356 -13.82 21.87 5.78
N ARG A 357 -12.49 21.85 6.02
CA ARG A 357 -11.86 22.51 7.19
C ARG A 357 -11.98 24.03 7.19
N SER A 358 -12.40 24.67 6.10
CA SER A 358 -12.69 26.11 6.08
C SER A 358 -14.01 26.47 6.77
N GLU A 359 -14.88 25.47 6.95
CA GLU A 359 -16.11 25.61 7.73
C GLU A 359 -15.85 25.33 9.23
N PRO A 360 -16.68 25.83 10.15
CA PRO A 360 -16.53 25.54 11.56
C PRO A 360 -16.64 24.03 11.87
N MET A 361 -15.80 23.56 12.80
CA MET A 361 -15.88 22.21 13.32
C MET A 361 -17.27 21.97 13.94
N THR A 362 -17.94 20.86 13.58
CA THR A 362 -19.28 20.55 14.07
C THR A 362 -19.27 19.64 15.29
N ALA A 363 -18.31 18.74 15.39
CA ALA A 363 -18.15 17.83 16.52
C ALA A 363 -16.72 17.28 16.59
N LEU A 364 -16.31 16.84 17.78
CA LEU A 364 -15.12 16.07 18.03
C LEU A 364 -15.51 14.75 18.71
N GLY A 365 -15.37 13.61 18.00
CA GLY A 365 -15.47 12.29 18.63
C GLY A 365 -14.18 12.02 19.45
N PHE A 366 -14.31 11.49 20.67
CA PHE A 366 -13.16 11.29 21.55
C PHE A 366 -13.22 9.94 22.27
N ASP A 367 -12.27 9.09 21.95
CA ASP A 367 -12.08 7.77 22.57
C ASP A 367 -10.79 7.76 23.39
N VAL A 368 -10.86 7.31 24.64
CA VAL A 368 -9.82 7.48 25.65
C VAL A 368 -9.20 6.14 26.02
N ALA A 369 -7.91 5.99 25.75
CA ALA A 369 -7.10 4.93 26.33
C ALA A 369 -6.45 5.43 27.63
N ARG A 370 -6.67 4.72 28.76
CA ARG A 370 -6.07 5.05 30.05
C ARG A 370 -4.82 4.20 30.30
N GLY A 371 -3.69 4.64 29.77
CA GLY A 371 -2.43 3.87 29.85
C GLY A 371 -2.42 2.70 28.85
N GLY A 372 -1.44 1.81 28.97
CA GLY A 372 -1.32 0.63 28.11
C GLY A 372 -0.77 0.92 26.70
N ALA A 373 -0.98 -0.04 25.80
CA ALA A 373 -0.47 0.00 24.43
C ALA A 373 -1.43 0.69 23.45
N ASP A 374 -2.67 0.97 23.86
CA ASP A 374 -3.67 1.62 23.02
C ASP A 374 -3.44 3.14 22.92
N PHE A 375 -4.13 3.77 21.94
CA PHE A 375 -4.09 5.20 21.71
C PHE A 375 -5.36 5.89 22.19
N THR A 376 -5.22 7.08 22.73
CA THR A 376 -6.34 8.03 22.83
C THR A 376 -6.50 8.70 21.49
N VAL A 377 -7.72 8.66 20.95
CA VAL A 377 -8.01 9.06 19.57
C VAL A 377 -9.13 10.11 19.53
N ALA A 378 -8.93 11.13 18.70
CA ALA A 378 -9.97 12.10 18.36
C ALA A 378 -10.30 12.07 16.87
N ALA A 379 -11.60 12.18 16.55
CA ALA A 379 -12.14 12.26 15.21
C ALA A 379 -12.81 13.63 14.99
N PRO A 380 -12.11 14.61 14.40
CA PRO A 380 -12.68 15.91 14.06
C PRO A 380 -13.71 15.76 12.94
N ARG A 381 -14.80 16.52 13.02
CA ARG A 381 -15.89 16.48 12.03
C ARG A 381 -16.27 17.89 11.58
N TYR A 382 -16.37 18.09 10.28
CA TYR A 382 -16.80 19.32 9.62
C TYR A 382 -18.00 19.00 8.71
N GLY A 383 -19.21 19.22 9.21
CA GLY A 383 -20.43 18.82 8.48
C GLY A 383 -20.49 17.30 8.22
N ALA A 384 -20.44 16.89 6.96
CA ALA A 384 -20.39 15.48 6.55
C ALA A 384 -18.95 14.93 6.42
N TYR A 385 -17.95 15.79 6.51
CA TYR A 385 -16.54 15.40 6.38
C TYR A 385 -15.96 15.03 7.75
N PHE A 386 -15.37 13.82 7.84
CA PHE A 386 -14.54 13.39 8.96
C PHE A 386 -13.08 13.56 8.60
N ASP A 387 -12.38 14.35 9.39
CA ASP A 387 -10.97 14.66 9.17
C ASP A 387 -10.04 13.52 9.60
N THR A 388 -8.76 13.68 9.30
CA THR A 388 -7.70 12.78 9.76
C THR A 388 -7.72 12.65 11.29
N LEU A 389 -7.69 11.41 11.78
CA LEU A 389 -7.70 11.13 13.21
C LEU A 389 -6.46 11.73 13.90
N GLN A 390 -6.70 12.37 15.02
CA GLN A 390 -5.63 12.81 15.91
C GLN A 390 -5.45 11.76 17.01
N GLN A 391 -4.20 11.46 17.38
CA GLN A 391 -3.96 10.42 18.38
C GLN A 391 -2.71 10.70 19.20
N VAL A 392 -2.74 10.22 20.46
CA VAL A 392 -1.58 10.17 21.36
C VAL A 392 -1.53 8.81 22.04
N PRO A 393 -0.35 8.32 22.43
CA PRO A 393 -0.24 7.09 23.21
C PRO A 393 -1.11 7.15 24.48
N GLY A 394 -1.75 6.06 24.86
CA GLY A 394 -2.57 5.99 26.07
C GLY A 394 -1.81 6.34 27.34
N SER A 395 -0.50 6.12 27.38
CA SER A 395 0.39 6.56 28.47
C SER A 395 0.40 8.08 28.67
N SER A 396 0.05 8.86 27.63
CA SER A 396 -0.08 10.31 27.69
C SER A 396 -1.40 10.79 28.28
N THR A 397 -2.35 9.88 28.51
CA THR A 397 -3.67 10.19 29.10
C THR A 397 -3.96 9.31 30.32
N PRO A 398 -3.13 9.42 31.38
CA PRO A 398 -3.21 8.52 32.56
C PRO A 398 -4.49 8.76 33.40
N ASP A 399 -5.11 9.92 33.29
CA ASP A 399 -6.25 10.33 34.10
C ASP A 399 -7.27 11.19 33.32
N GLY A 400 -8.42 11.45 33.94
CA GLY A 400 -9.50 12.23 33.35
C GLY A 400 -9.12 13.68 33.00
N PRO A 401 -8.51 14.44 33.93
CA PRO A 401 -8.06 15.81 33.66
C PRO A 401 -7.09 15.92 32.46
N THR A 402 -6.10 15.03 32.38
CA THR A 402 -5.14 15.01 31.28
C THR A 402 -5.81 14.70 29.96
N GLY A 403 -6.70 13.67 29.94
CA GLY A 403 -7.50 13.34 28.76
C GLY A 403 -8.40 14.49 28.31
N ALA A 404 -9.03 15.18 29.27
CA ALA A 404 -9.83 16.38 28.98
C ALA A 404 -9.01 17.51 28.38
N GLY A 405 -7.77 17.71 28.85
CA GLY A 405 -6.83 18.68 28.29
C GLY A 405 -6.54 18.45 26.80
N TYR A 406 -6.32 17.19 26.39
CA TYR A 406 -6.18 16.85 24.97
C TYR A 406 -7.44 17.13 24.18
N ALA A 407 -8.63 16.73 24.70
CA ALA A 407 -9.90 16.98 24.01
C ALA A 407 -10.14 18.48 23.79
N VAL A 408 -9.84 19.33 24.80
CA VAL A 408 -9.95 20.78 24.69
C VAL A 408 -8.93 21.38 23.73
N SER A 409 -7.72 20.81 23.67
CA SER A 409 -6.68 21.31 22.74
C SER A 409 -6.99 20.99 21.27
N TRP A 410 -7.79 19.95 21.01
CA TRP A 410 -8.14 19.49 19.66
C TRP A 410 -9.48 20.00 19.16
N VAL A 411 -10.42 20.36 20.06
CA VAL A 411 -11.70 20.93 19.66
C VAL A 411 -11.51 22.36 19.16
N LYS A 412 -12.26 22.74 18.12
CA LYS A 412 -12.26 24.08 17.52
C LYS A 412 -13.67 24.62 17.44
N ASP A 413 -13.81 25.93 17.27
CA ASP A 413 -15.03 26.64 16.93
C ASP A 413 -16.21 26.40 17.90
N GLY A 414 -15.91 26.01 19.16
CA GLY A 414 -16.95 25.68 20.13
C GLY A 414 -17.73 24.39 19.82
N ALA A 415 -17.16 23.52 19.01
CA ALA A 415 -17.77 22.24 18.65
C ALA A 415 -18.05 21.35 19.87
N THR A 416 -19.07 20.50 19.78
CA THR A 416 -19.42 19.56 20.85
C THR A 416 -18.42 18.39 20.88
N ILE A 417 -17.82 18.13 22.04
CA ILE A 417 -17.00 16.95 22.28
C ILE A 417 -17.90 15.77 22.63
N VAL A 418 -17.84 14.70 21.85
CA VAL A 418 -18.59 13.44 22.09
C VAL A 418 -17.62 12.40 22.62
N VAL A 419 -17.67 12.15 23.92
CA VAL A 419 -16.75 11.24 24.61
C VAL A 419 -17.35 9.84 24.69
N ASP A 420 -16.60 8.80 24.27
CA ASP A 420 -16.96 7.42 24.62
C ASP A 420 -16.80 7.26 26.14
N ALA A 421 -17.91 7.38 26.83
CA ALA A 421 -17.96 7.38 28.30
C ALA A 421 -17.97 5.97 28.92
N ASN A 422 -17.77 4.91 28.11
CA ASN A 422 -17.56 3.57 28.63
C ASN A 422 -16.16 3.47 29.24
N GLY A 423 -16.08 3.03 30.50
CA GLY A 423 -14.80 2.86 31.18
C GLY A 423 -14.03 4.18 31.41
N PRO A 424 -12.78 4.31 30.92
CA PRO A 424 -11.92 5.47 31.19
C PRO A 424 -12.48 6.82 30.78
N GLY A 425 -13.24 6.86 29.69
CA GLY A 425 -13.81 8.09 29.15
C GLY A 425 -14.85 8.75 30.05
N GLY A 426 -15.46 8.00 30.98
CA GLY A 426 -16.37 8.57 31.97
C GLY A 426 -15.73 9.65 32.83
N ALA A 427 -14.49 9.45 33.28
CA ALA A 427 -13.77 10.43 34.07
C ALA A 427 -13.40 11.68 33.25
N VAL A 428 -13.09 11.51 31.96
CA VAL A 428 -12.83 12.63 31.04
C VAL A 428 -14.11 13.44 30.83
N TYR A 429 -15.24 12.76 30.55
CA TYR A 429 -16.52 13.40 30.40
C TYR A 429 -16.93 14.21 31.65
N ASP A 430 -16.79 13.63 32.84
CA ASP A 430 -17.10 14.30 34.11
C ASP A 430 -16.26 15.57 34.30
N HIS A 431 -14.97 15.51 33.97
CA HIS A 431 -14.08 16.66 34.08
C HIS A 431 -14.44 17.76 33.07
N LEU A 432 -14.70 17.41 31.80
CA LEU A 432 -15.14 18.34 30.77
C LEU A 432 -16.44 19.04 31.12
N ASN A 433 -17.43 18.28 31.64
CA ASN A 433 -18.78 18.77 31.92
C ASN A 433 -18.89 19.59 33.23
N LYS A 434 -18.12 19.22 34.28
CA LYS A 434 -18.24 19.78 35.62
C LYS A 434 -17.17 20.81 35.97
N THR A 435 -16.01 20.73 35.33
CA THR A 435 -14.84 21.53 35.71
C THR A 435 -14.45 22.50 34.61
N VAL A 436 -14.44 22.04 33.35
CA VAL A 436 -14.05 22.89 32.20
C VAL A 436 -15.24 23.61 31.61
N GLU A 437 -16.43 23.05 31.77
CA GLU A 437 -17.72 23.60 31.30
C GLU A 437 -17.76 23.87 29.79
N VAL A 438 -17.18 22.94 28.99
CA VAL A 438 -17.26 22.98 27.53
C VAL A 438 -18.43 22.15 26.99
N PRO A 439 -18.95 22.46 25.78
CA PRO A 439 -19.98 21.65 25.14
C PRO A 439 -19.53 20.21 24.99
N CYS A 440 -20.09 19.28 25.78
CA CYS A 440 -19.75 17.87 25.71
C CYS A 440 -20.94 16.96 25.88
N ARG A 441 -20.85 15.74 25.35
CA ARG A 441 -21.85 14.68 25.48
C ARG A 441 -21.17 13.34 25.78
N ALA A 442 -21.77 12.59 26.71
CA ALA A 442 -21.39 11.21 26.92
C ALA A 442 -22.01 10.32 25.85
N TYR A 443 -21.21 9.49 25.19
CA TYR A 443 -21.66 8.37 24.38
C TYR A 443 -21.50 7.09 25.19
N VAL A 444 -22.61 6.40 25.43
CA VAL A 444 -22.62 5.09 26.10
C VAL A 444 -23.29 4.10 25.14
N GLY A 445 -22.49 3.28 24.48
CA GLY A 445 -22.96 2.42 23.38
C GLY A 445 -24.05 1.41 23.78
N SER A 446 -24.11 1.00 25.06
CA SER A 446 -25.14 0.11 25.60
C SER A 446 -26.45 0.81 25.93
N SER A 447 -26.50 2.14 25.93
CA SER A 447 -27.75 2.91 26.20
C SER A 447 -28.84 2.59 25.18
N LYS A 448 -30.11 2.83 25.58
CA LYS A 448 -31.25 2.62 24.72
C LYS A 448 -31.16 3.50 23.47
N ALA A 449 -31.45 2.90 22.33
CA ALA A 449 -31.59 3.61 21.07
C ALA A 449 -32.83 4.51 21.09
N ASN A 450 -32.75 5.65 20.41
CA ASN A 450 -33.79 6.66 20.38
C ASN A 450 -34.25 7.05 18.97
N LEU A 451 -33.56 6.53 17.93
CA LEU A 451 -33.90 6.78 16.54
C LEU A 451 -34.32 5.49 15.83
N ARG A 452 -34.96 5.67 14.69
CA ARG A 452 -35.24 4.60 13.73
C ARG A 452 -34.33 4.74 12.50
N ASP A 453 -34.28 3.69 11.68
CA ASP A 453 -33.66 3.75 10.36
C ASP A 453 -34.34 4.83 9.47
N ARG A 454 -33.71 5.14 8.30
CA ARG A 454 -34.23 6.13 7.34
C ARG A 454 -35.68 5.82 6.88
N THR A 455 -36.04 4.53 6.81
CA THR A 455 -37.40 4.09 6.39
C THR A 455 -38.42 4.18 7.51
N GLY A 456 -37.99 4.36 8.76
CA GLY A 456 -38.85 4.35 9.94
C GLY A 456 -39.32 2.94 10.36
N LYS A 457 -38.92 1.90 9.67
CA LYS A 457 -39.38 0.51 9.90
C LYS A 457 -38.58 -0.21 10.98
N PHE A 458 -37.27 0.05 11.07
CA PHE A 458 -36.39 -0.65 12.00
C PHE A 458 -36.08 0.19 13.22
N THR A 459 -36.02 -0.47 14.38
CA THR A 459 -35.51 0.05 15.64
C THR A 459 -34.19 -0.67 15.97
N PHE A 460 -33.44 -0.13 16.91
CA PHE A 460 -32.13 -0.67 17.28
C PHE A 460 -32.13 -1.15 18.73
N PRO A 461 -31.43 -2.23 19.06
CA PRO A 461 -31.36 -2.75 20.43
C PRO A 461 -30.62 -1.80 21.37
N ASN A 462 -29.68 -1.01 20.89
CA ASN A 462 -28.89 -0.06 21.68
C ASN A 462 -28.34 1.07 20.81
N LEU A 463 -27.71 2.06 21.46
CA LEU A 463 -27.18 3.24 20.80
C LEU A 463 -25.99 2.86 19.87
N ARG A 464 -25.20 1.84 20.21
CA ARG A 464 -24.10 1.37 19.34
C ARG A 464 -24.62 0.89 17.99
N SER A 465 -25.61 0.01 17.99
CA SER A 465 -26.25 -0.49 16.76
C SER A 465 -26.87 0.63 15.94
N GLN A 466 -27.53 1.59 16.63
CA GLN A 466 -28.08 2.79 15.99
C GLN A 466 -26.99 3.62 15.32
N SER A 467 -25.88 3.89 16.01
CA SER A 467 -24.80 4.75 15.50
C SER A 467 -24.15 4.14 14.27
N TYR A 468 -23.84 2.84 14.30
CA TYR A 468 -23.29 2.15 13.14
C TYR A 468 -24.25 2.17 11.94
N TRP A 469 -25.55 1.96 12.19
CA TRP A 469 -26.54 1.99 11.11
C TRP A 469 -26.71 3.40 10.53
N LYS A 470 -26.73 4.44 11.39
CA LYS A 470 -26.80 5.83 10.95
C LYS A 470 -25.54 6.24 10.16
N PHE A 471 -24.39 5.74 10.54
CA PHE A 471 -23.16 5.93 9.77
C PHE A 471 -23.24 5.24 8.41
N ARG A 472 -23.78 4.01 8.35
CA ARG A 472 -24.09 3.35 7.08
C ARG A 472 -25.01 4.20 6.19
N GLU A 473 -26.10 4.74 6.75
CA GLU A 473 -27.03 5.61 6.02
C GLU A 473 -26.36 6.91 5.51
N ALA A 474 -25.34 7.39 6.20
CA ALA A 474 -24.57 8.57 5.79
C ALA A 474 -23.54 8.26 4.69
N LEU A 475 -23.14 7.00 4.55
CA LEU A 475 -22.24 6.54 3.47
C LEU A 475 -22.99 6.23 2.17
N ASP A 476 -24.34 6.09 2.25
CA ASP A 476 -25.19 5.81 1.09
C ASP A 476 -25.05 6.95 0.05
N PRO A 477 -24.63 6.64 -1.18
CA PRO A 477 -24.36 7.63 -2.25
C PRO A 477 -25.54 8.54 -2.57
#